data_e94626dbcdae0d6e1e3f389571901674
#
_entry.id   e94626dbcdae0d6e1e3f389571901674
#
_cell.length_a   1.000
_cell.length_b   1.000
_cell.length_c   1.000
_cell.angle_alpha   90.00
_cell.angle_beta   90.00
_cell.angle_gamma   90.00
#
_symmetry.space_group_name_H-M   'P 1'
#
loop_
_entity.id
_entity.type
_entity.pdbx_description
1 polymer ?
#
loop_
_entity_poly.entity_id
_entity_poly.type
_entity_poly.pdbx_seq_one_letter_code
_entity_poly.pdbx_strand_id
1 'polypeptide(L)'
;MRLVLVLVPVLLVGPIVQAHDLWISREGKRNAVGEWCCGEGDCFAVPGDQVKIGGSGYTLYGAENVPFNEAQPSPDGIYWRCMRPDGSRRCFFAPPQSY
;
A
#
# COMPACT_ATOMS: atom_id res chain seq x y z
N MET A 1 -34.06 2.49 -36.76
CA MET A 1 -33.51 2.38 -36.26
C MET A 1 -32.73 2.61 -35.76
N ARG A 2 -32.41 2.74 -35.05
CA ARG A 2 -31.62 3.00 -34.56
C ARG A 2 -30.99 2.48 -33.76
N LEU A 3 -30.20 2.37 -33.63
CA LEU A 3 -29.39 1.90 -33.02
C LEU A 3 -29.05 2.45 -31.90
N VAL A 4 -29.09 1.95 -31.03
CA VAL A 4 -28.77 2.41 -29.96
C VAL A 4 -27.66 2.02 -29.47
N LEU A 5 -26.76 2.61 -29.35
CA LEU A 5 -25.70 2.31 -28.89
C LEU A 5 -25.65 2.43 -27.57
N VAL A 6 -25.60 1.56 -26.93
CA VAL A 6 -25.45 1.63 -25.70
C VAL A 6 -24.18 1.62 -25.30
N LEU A 7 -23.66 2.54 -24.92
CA LEU A 7 -22.50 2.60 -24.50
C LEU A 7 -22.42 2.34 -23.19
N VAL A 8 -22.07 1.31 -22.75
CA VAL A 8 -21.84 1.06 -21.52
C VAL A 8 -20.64 1.62 -21.07
N PRO A 9 -20.56 2.31 -20.17
CA PRO A 9 -19.40 2.91 -19.73
C PRO A 9 -18.65 1.89 -19.07
N VAL A 10 -17.62 1.57 -19.56
CA VAL A 10 -16.83 0.73 -19.02
C VAL A 10 -16.11 1.38 -18.03
N LEU A 11 -16.29 1.14 -16.86
CA LEU A 11 -15.59 1.67 -15.96
C LEU A 11 -14.38 1.02 -15.81
N LEU A 12 -13.42 1.48 -16.25
CA LEU A 12 -12.21 1.01 -16.11
C LEU A 12 -11.70 1.28 -14.83
N VAL A 13 -12.20 0.71 -13.87
CA VAL A 13 -11.71 0.99 -12.68
C VAL A 13 -10.68 0.06 -12.49
N GLY A 14 -9.57 0.38 -12.29
CA GLY A 14 -8.54 -0.52 -11.92
C GLY A 14 -8.96 -1.15 -10.65
N PRO A 15 -8.32 -2.16 -10.23
CA PRO A 15 -8.72 -2.85 -9.09
C PRO A 15 -8.54 -1.96 -7.91
N ILE A 16 -9.56 -1.65 -7.27
CA ILE A 16 -9.48 -0.89 -6.13
C ILE A 16 -9.40 -1.88 -5.06
N VAL A 17 -8.30 -1.97 -4.40
CA VAL A 17 -8.18 -2.86 -3.32
C VAL A 17 -8.64 -2.14 -2.10
N GLN A 18 -9.74 -2.50 -1.58
CA GLN A 18 -10.27 -1.90 -0.39
C GLN A 18 -9.43 -2.33 0.77
N ALA A 19 -9.13 -1.45 1.67
CA ALA A 19 -8.31 -1.78 2.81
C ALA A 19 -8.87 -2.95 3.60
N HIS A 20 -10.15 -3.03 3.74
CA HIS A 20 -10.75 -4.11 4.53
C HIS A 20 -10.69 -5.47 3.83
N ASP A 21 -10.40 -5.50 2.53
CA ASP A 21 -10.27 -6.75 1.81
C ASP A 21 -8.83 -7.18 1.67
N LEU A 22 -7.90 -6.39 2.12
CA LEU A 22 -6.51 -6.65 1.95
C LEU A 22 -6.02 -7.56 3.07
N TRP A 23 -4.99 -8.33 2.81
CA TRP A 23 -4.44 -9.21 3.83
C TRP A 23 -4.00 -8.43 5.06
N ILE A 24 -3.56 -7.20 4.89
CA ILE A 24 -3.14 -6.36 6.00
C ILE A 24 -4.30 -6.20 7.00
N SER A 25 -5.46 -5.93 6.48
CA SER A 25 -6.64 -5.77 7.31
C SER A 25 -7.10 -7.11 7.87
N ARG A 26 -7.12 -8.14 7.04
CA ARG A 26 -7.59 -9.44 7.49
C ARG A 26 -6.72 -10.02 8.59
N GLU A 27 -5.43 -9.71 8.57
CA GLU A 27 -4.53 -10.22 9.59
C GLU A 27 -4.39 -9.26 10.76
N GLY A 28 -5.08 -8.13 10.72
CA GLY A 28 -5.07 -7.22 11.85
C GLY A 28 -3.73 -6.61 12.14
N LYS A 29 -2.99 -6.24 11.09
CA LYS A 29 -1.67 -5.68 11.29
C LYS A 29 -1.72 -4.33 11.97
N ARG A 30 -0.74 -4.09 12.82
CA ARG A 30 -0.64 -2.86 13.57
C ARG A 30 0.80 -2.35 13.52
N ASN A 31 0.99 -1.07 13.71
CA ASN A 31 2.32 -0.50 13.80
C ASN A 31 2.85 -0.60 15.23
N ALA A 32 4.03 -0.07 15.47
CA ALA A 32 4.68 -0.18 16.76
C ALA A 32 3.95 0.54 17.88
N VAL A 33 3.13 1.52 17.56
CA VAL A 33 2.38 2.23 18.58
C VAL A 33 0.95 1.71 18.72
N GLY A 34 0.65 0.59 18.06
CA GLY A 34 -0.62 -0.08 18.24
C GLY A 34 -1.74 0.37 17.34
N GLU A 35 -1.47 1.21 16.35
CA GLU A 35 -2.50 1.65 15.44
C GLU A 35 -2.77 0.56 14.41
N TRP A 36 -4.02 0.38 14.03
CA TRP A 36 -4.37 -0.55 12.97
C TRP A 36 -3.85 0.00 11.66
N CYS A 37 -3.11 -0.78 10.92
CA CYS A 37 -2.55 -0.30 9.66
C CYS A 37 -3.63 0.10 8.66
N CYS A 38 -4.68 -0.70 8.56
CA CYS A 38 -5.79 -0.37 7.67
C CYS A 38 -6.96 0.14 8.47
N GLY A 39 -6.76 1.15 9.29
CA GLY A 39 -7.83 1.71 10.07
C GLY A 39 -8.56 2.77 9.27
N GLU A 40 -8.56 3.99 9.79
CA GLU A 40 -9.15 5.04 9.06
C GLU A 40 -8.16 5.56 8.12
N GLY A 41 -7.97 5.41 7.09
CA GLY A 41 -6.97 5.78 6.12
C GLY A 41 -6.83 4.62 5.18
N ASP A 42 -5.90 4.69 4.30
CA ASP A 42 -5.81 3.72 3.24
C ASP A 42 -4.44 3.12 3.09
N CYS A 43 -4.38 1.90 2.60
CA CYS A 43 -3.13 1.27 2.24
C CYS A 43 -3.02 1.25 0.72
N PHE A 44 -1.87 1.66 0.21
CA PHE A 44 -1.66 1.72 -1.22
C PHE A 44 -0.39 0.98 -1.59
N ALA A 45 -0.40 0.34 -2.71
CA ALA A 45 0.79 -0.31 -3.22
C ALA A 45 1.76 0.76 -3.71
N VAL A 46 3.03 0.58 -3.41
CA VAL A 46 4.09 1.47 -3.91
C VAL A 46 4.82 0.74 -5.01
N PRO A 47 4.87 1.29 -6.21
CA PRO A 47 5.58 0.62 -7.29
C PRO A 47 7.04 0.37 -6.91
N GLY A 48 7.54 -0.80 -7.27
CA GLY A 48 8.90 -1.15 -6.89
C GLY A 48 9.97 -0.21 -7.40
N ASP A 49 9.73 0.41 -8.57
CA ASP A 49 10.69 1.37 -9.10
C ASP A 49 10.66 2.69 -8.35
N GLN A 50 9.74 2.88 -7.42
CA GLN A 50 9.71 4.07 -6.58
C GLN A 50 10.24 3.78 -5.18
N VAL A 51 10.83 2.61 -4.97
CA VAL A 51 11.39 2.24 -3.70
C VAL A 51 12.88 2.01 -3.88
N LYS A 52 13.69 2.76 -3.14
CA LYS A 52 15.12 2.53 -3.14
C LYS A 52 15.50 1.99 -1.80
N ILE A 53 16.41 1.04 -1.78
CA ILE A 53 16.83 0.42 -0.54
C ILE A 53 18.22 0.93 -0.25
N GLY A 54 18.42 1.52 0.88
CA GLY A 54 19.71 2.06 1.27
C GLY A 54 20.24 1.37 2.50
N GLY A 55 21.24 1.97 3.11
CA GLY A 55 21.88 1.37 4.26
C GLY A 55 21.07 1.42 5.53
N SER A 56 20.12 2.33 5.64
CA SER A 56 19.34 2.47 6.87
C SER A 56 17.87 2.28 6.69
N GLY A 57 17.41 2.06 5.48
CA GLY A 57 15.99 1.89 5.24
C GLY A 57 15.64 2.05 3.80
N TYR A 58 14.36 2.37 3.58
CA TYR A 58 13.83 2.53 2.24
C TYR A 58 13.57 4.01 1.97
N THR A 59 13.69 4.42 0.72
CA THR A 59 13.28 5.76 0.33
C THR A 59 12.18 5.61 -0.69
N LEU A 60 11.03 6.21 -0.41
CA LEU A 60 9.88 6.10 -1.28
C LEU A 60 9.75 7.37 -2.11
N TYR A 61 9.55 7.21 -3.39
CA TYR A 61 9.33 8.32 -4.32
C TYR A 61 10.46 9.36 -4.25
N GLY A 62 11.65 8.91 -3.87
CA GLY A 62 12.80 9.82 -3.80
C GLY A 62 12.77 10.81 -2.64
N ALA A 63 11.81 10.68 -1.74
CA ALA A 63 11.65 11.69 -0.71
C ALA A 63 11.38 11.18 0.69
N GLU A 64 10.64 10.11 0.82
CA GLU A 64 10.20 9.68 2.14
C GLU A 64 11.07 8.55 2.66
N ASN A 65 11.66 8.72 3.81
CA ASN A 65 12.53 7.69 4.38
C ASN A 65 11.79 6.81 5.37
N VAL A 66 11.94 5.50 5.22
CA VAL A 66 11.30 4.54 6.09
C VAL A 66 12.40 3.68 6.70
N PRO A 67 12.64 3.77 7.99
CA PRO A 67 13.68 2.95 8.62
C PRO A 67 13.36 1.46 8.49
N PHE A 68 14.38 0.63 8.41
CA PHE A 68 14.16 -0.81 8.29
C PHE A 68 13.33 -1.36 9.43
N ASN A 69 13.49 -0.83 10.64
CA ASN A 69 12.75 -1.36 11.77
C ASN A 69 11.27 -0.99 11.75
N GLU A 70 10.87 -0.13 10.86
CA GLU A 70 9.47 0.20 10.72
C GLU A 70 8.80 -0.72 9.68
N ALA A 71 9.57 -1.30 8.80
CA ALA A 71 9.02 -2.12 7.74
C ALA A 71 8.60 -3.48 8.27
N GLN A 72 7.42 -3.89 7.93
CA GLN A 72 6.91 -5.21 8.29
C GLN A 72 6.95 -6.09 7.05
N PRO A 73 6.97 -7.40 7.21
CA PRO A 73 7.04 -8.28 6.04
C PRO A 73 5.78 -8.24 5.20
N SER A 74 5.95 -8.18 3.90
CA SER A 74 4.85 -8.26 2.97
C SER A 74 4.88 -9.63 2.31
N PRO A 75 3.89 -10.47 2.54
CA PRO A 75 3.91 -11.83 1.98
C PRO A 75 3.53 -11.88 0.52
N ASP A 76 2.97 -10.82 -0.04
CA ASP A 76 2.53 -10.84 -1.43
C ASP A 76 3.56 -10.25 -2.39
N GLY A 77 4.73 -9.88 -1.89
CA GLY A 77 5.77 -9.35 -2.75
C GLY A 77 5.59 -7.90 -3.16
N ILE A 78 4.62 -7.23 -2.57
CA ILE A 78 4.30 -5.85 -2.93
C ILE A 78 4.68 -4.94 -1.77
N TYR A 79 5.19 -3.75 -2.09
CA TYR A 79 5.42 -2.75 -1.07
C TYR A 79 4.08 -2.06 -0.79
N TRP A 80 3.72 -1.94 0.47
CA TRP A 80 2.48 -1.28 0.86
C TRP A 80 2.77 -0.13 1.82
N ARG A 81 2.14 1.00 1.57
CA ARG A 81 2.23 2.13 2.46
C ARG A 81 0.83 2.45 2.93
N CYS A 82 0.62 2.40 4.23
CA CYS A 82 -0.67 2.72 4.79
C CYS A 82 -0.57 4.08 5.44
N MET A 83 -1.55 4.92 5.21
CA MET A 83 -1.49 6.29 5.70
C MET A 83 -2.65 6.62 6.60
N ARG A 84 -2.44 7.58 7.45
CA ARG A 84 -3.48 8.15 8.28
C ARG A 84 -4.31 9.09 7.42
N PRO A 85 -5.46 9.52 7.90
CA PRO A 85 -6.25 10.46 7.12
C PRO A 85 -5.52 11.74 6.74
N ASP A 86 -4.52 12.15 7.52
CA ASP A 86 -3.75 13.34 7.20
C ASP A 86 -2.64 13.06 6.18
N GLY A 87 -2.51 11.84 5.71
CA GLY A 87 -1.51 11.47 4.72
C GLY A 87 -0.20 11.01 5.29
N SER A 88 0.01 11.10 6.60
CA SER A 88 1.26 10.64 7.17
C SER A 88 1.31 9.12 7.18
N ARG A 89 2.51 8.57 7.16
CA ARG A 89 2.67 7.13 7.11
C ARG A 89 2.31 6.49 8.44
N ARG A 90 1.43 5.51 8.38
CA ARG A 90 1.06 4.74 9.55
C ARG A 90 1.81 3.42 9.59
N CYS A 91 1.89 2.75 8.46
CA CYS A 91 2.56 1.46 8.36
C CYS A 91 3.24 1.33 7.01
N PHE A 92 4.27 0.51 6.96
CA PHE A 92 4.94 0.20 5.70
C PHE A 92 5.28 -1.28 5.69
N PHE A 93 5.03 -1.93 4.55
CA PHE A 93 5.30 -3.35 4.40
C PHE A 93 6.22 -3.55 3.20
N ALA A 94 7.20 -4.39 3.35
CA ALA A 94 8.16 -4.65 2.29
C ALA A 94 8.35 -6.15 2.09
N PRO A 95 8.50 -6.59 0.86
CA PRO A 95 8.81 -7.99 0.62
C PRO A 95 10.12 -8.37 1.27
N PRO A 96 10.30 -9.62 1.62
CA PRO A 96 11.58 -10.05 2.18
C PRO A 96 12.70 -9.81 1.18
N GLN A 97 13.86 -9.44 1.68
CA GLN A 97 14.99 -9.25 0.82
C GLN A 97 15.55 -10.59 0.46
N SER A 98 15.97 -10.75 -0.80
CA SER A 98 16.56 -11.96 -1.19
C SER A 98 18.03 -11.72 -1.19
N TYR A 99 18.79 -12.56 -0.65
CA TYR A 99 20.22 -12.41 -0.61
C TYR A 99 20.91 -13.50 -1.38
#